data_31ba7d82e48a55a4fb673a1a8af88dd7
#
_entry.id   31ba7d82e48a55a4fb673a1a8af88dd7
#
_cell.length_a   1.000
_cell.length_b   1.000
_cell.length_c   1.000
_cell.angle_alpha   90.00
_cell.angle_beta   90.00
_cell.angle_gamma   90.00
#
_symmetry.space_group_name_H-M   'P 1'
#
loop_
_entity.id
_entity.type
_entity.pdbx_description
1 polymer ?
#
loop_
_entity_poly.entity_id
_entity_poly.type
_entity_poly.pdbx_seq_one_letter_code
_entity_poly.pdbx_strand_id
1 'polypeptide(L)'
;MERYYFADGILFVYDITSKDSLAKFEYWLSQIKQSSNISSDAIFLFGNKNDMVKERQITLEDGKSMADKYNLQFFEGSAQSGDNVNECIQSLIEKIMETKKFLDEESNTTIKLDLIKSDKNNMQSNEKDYSRNATCCG
;
A
#
# COMPACT_ATOMS: atom_id res chain seq x y z
N MET A 1 -12.03 -7.94 -11.93
CA MET A 1 -11.22 -6.78 -11.44
C MET A 1 -10.40 -7.14 -10.20
N GLU A 2 -9.49 -8.08 -10.35
CA GLU A 2 -8.71 -8.61 -9.22
C GLU A 2 -7.30 -8.00 -9.12
N ARG A 3 -7.00 -6.96 -9.90
CA ARG A 3 -5.63 -6.45 -10.07
C ARG A 3 -5.04 -5.76 -8.83
N TYR A 4 -5.86 -5.27 -7.91
CA TYR A 4 -5.38 -4.50 -6.75
C TYR A 4 -5.43 -5.29 -5.44
N TYR A 5 -5.91 -6.53 -5.46
CA TYR A 5 -6.11 -7.35 -4.27
C TYR A 5 -4.81 -7.66 -3.51
N PHE A 6 -3.69 -7.71 -4.22
CA PHE A 6 -2.38 -8.03 -3.67
C PHE A 6 -1.43 -6.84 -3.59
N ALA A 7 -1.91 -5.63 -3.88
CA ALA A 7 -1.07 -4.44 -3.74
C ALA A 7 -0.99 -4.02 -2.27
N ASP A 8 0.21 -3.72 -1.83
CA ASP A 8 0.47 -3.21 -0.47
C ASP A 8 0.36 -1.70 -0.40
N GLY A 9 0.53 -1.01 -1.52
CA GLY A 9 0.37 0.42 -1.68
C GLY A 9 0.12 0.79 -3.13
N ILE A 10 -0.33 2.02 -3.37
CA ILE A 10 -0.66 2.53 -4.70
C ILE A 10 -0.08 3.92 -4.87
N LEU A 11 0.61 4.11 -5.98
CA LEU A 11 1.01 5.41 -6.47
C LEU A 11 0.13 5.78 -7.67
N PHE A 12 -0.72 6.78 -7.49
CA PHE A 12 -1.49 7.34 -8.58
C PHE A 12 -0.74 8.50 -9.21
N VAL A 13 -0.42 8.40 -10.49
CA VAL A 13 0.33 9.41 -11.24
C VAL A 13 -0.60 10.12 -12.21
N TYR A 14 -0.66 11.45 -12.13
CA TYR A 14 -1.32 12.28 -13.12
C TYR A 14 -0.33 13.22 -13.81
N ASP A 15 -0.73 13.76 -14.94
CA ASP A 15 0.06 14.68 -15.75
C ASP A 15 -0.43 16.12 -15.51
N ILE A 16 0.43 16.98 -14.99
CA ILE A 16 0.07 18.39 -14.71
C ILE A 16 -0.27 19.19 -15.96
N THR A 17 0.07 18.68 -17.14
CA THR A 17 -0.24 19.29 -18.44
C THR A 17 -1.60 18.82 -19.01
N SER A 18 -2.33 17.95 -18.29
CA SER A 18 -3.59 17.40 -18.74
C SER A 18 -4.64 17.40 -17.62
N LYS A 19 -5.65 18.27 -17.73
CA LYS A 19 -6.76 18.32 -16.75
C LYS A 19 -7.51 16.99 -16.64
N ASP A 20 -7.67 16.28 -17.73
CA ASP A 20 -8.38 15.00 -17.78
C ASP A 20 -7.67 13.92 -16.95
N SER A 21 -6.37 13.99 -16.81
CA SER A 21 -5.60 12.99 -16.05
C SER A 21 -5.94 13.03 -14.55
N LEU A 22 -6.12 14.20 -13.97
CA LEU A 22 -6.54 14.36 -12.58
C LEU A 22 -8.04 14.09 -12.40
N ALA A 23 -8.88 14.45 -13.38
CA ALA A 23 -10.31 14.20 -13.32
C ALA A 23 -10.66 12.71 -13.21
N LYS A 24 -9.85 11.84 -13.78
CA LYS A 24 -10.01 10.37 -13.69
C LYS A 24 -9.63 9.79 -12.33
N PHE A 25 -8.95 10.54 -11.51
CA PHE A 25 -8.43 10.05 -10.22
C PHE A 25 -9.56 9.59 -9.29
N GLU A 26 -10.63 10.36 -9.15
CA GLU A 26 -11.75 10.02 -8.25
C GLU A 26 -12.43 8.70 -8.65
N TYR A 27 -12.58 8.48 -9.94
CA TYR A 27 -13.09 7.20 -10.45
C TYR A 27 -12.19 6.04 -10.07
N TRP A 28 -10.88 6.14 -10.31
CA TRP A 28 -9.93 5.09 -9.98
C TRP A 28 -9.82 4.85 -8.48
N LEU A 29 -9.83 5.91 -7.68
CA LEU A 29 -9.80 5.81 -6.22
C LEU A 29 -11.02 5.06 -5.69
N SER A 30 -12.22 5.32 -6.24
CA SER A 30 -13.42 4.59 -5.87
C SER A 30 -13.33 3.09 -6.19
N GLN A 31 -12.79 2.75 -7.35
CA GLN A 31 -12.55 1.35 -7.75
C GLN A 31 -11.55 0.64 -6.82
N ILE A 32 -10.48 1.32 -6.45
CA ILE A 32 -9.47 0.80 -5.53
C ILE A 32 -10.09 0.52 -4.15
N LYS A 33 -10.83 1.48 -3.60
CA LYS A 33 -11.49 1.34 -2.29
C LYS A 33 -12.54 0.24 -2.24
N GLN A 34 -13.20 -0.06 -3.36
CA GLN A 34 -14.17 -1.16 -3.44
C GLN A 34 -13.51 -2.54 -3.58
N SER A 35 -12.34 -2.61 -4.19
CA SER A 35 -11.68 -3.86 -4.57
C SER A 35 -10.45 -4.22 -3.75
N SER A 36 -10.04 -3.38 -2.79
CA SER A 36 -8.87 -3.61 -1.97
C SER A 36 -9.04 -3.09 -0.55
N ASN A 37 -8.30 -3.69 0.38
CA ASN A 37 -8.22 -3.26 1.77
C ASN A 37 -6.98 -2.38 2.03
N ILE A 38 -6.47 -1.69 1.00
CA ILE A 38 -5.30 -0.83 1.13
C ILE A 38 -5.65 0.37 2.00
N SER A 39 -4.82 0.63 3.01
CA SER A 39 -4.94 1.83 3.84
C SER A 39 -4.78 3.09 2.99
N SER A 40 -5.57 4.12 3.28
CA SER A 40 -5.42 5.43 2.63
C SER A 40 -4.02 6.01 2.78
N ASP A 41 -3.33 5.70 3.88
CA ASP A 41 -1.94 6.13 4.13
C ASP A 41 -0.93 5.52 3.14
N ALA A 42 -1.27 4.38 2.53
CA ALA A 42 -0.46 3.72 1.51
C ALA A 42 -0.93 4.03 0.07
N ILE A 43 -1.75 5.07 -0.11
CA ILE A 43 -2.17 5.57 -1.42
C ILE A 43 -1.62 6.99 -1.59
N PHE A 44 -0.76 7.18 -2.57
CA PHE A 44 -0.11 8.45 -2.86
C PHE A 44 -0.59 9.02 -4.18
N LEU A 45 -0.67 10.35 -4.25
CA LEU A 45 -0.96 11.11 -5.47
C LEU A 45 0.32 11.83 -5.92
N PHE A 46 0.73 11.62 -7.16
CA PHE A 46 1.93 12.21 -7.75
C PHE A 46 1.61 12.99 -9.02
N GLY A 47 1.83 14.30 -8.99
CA GLY A 47 1.76 15.16 -10.17
C GLY A 47 3.07 15.11 -10.95
N ASN A 48 3.05 14.49 -12.12
CA ASN A 48 4.21 14.32 -13.00
C ASN A 48 4.34 15.45 -13.99
N LYS A 49 5.54 15.64 -14.52
CA LYS A 49 5.95 16.62 -15.53
C LYS A 49 6.01 18.06 -15.01
N ASN A 50 6.43 18.27 -13.74
CA ASN A 50 6.61 19.61 -13.18
C ASN A 50 7.68 20.44 -13.90
N ASP A 51 8.55 19.81 -14.71
CA ASP A 51 9.50 20.44 -15.61
C ASP A 51 8.82 21.17 -16.78
N MET A 52 7.60 20.78 -17.17
CA MET A 52 6.83 21.37 -18.26
C MET A 52 5.97 22.57 -17.78
N VAL A 53 6.63 23.60 -17.25
CA VAL A 53 5.94 24.74 -16.61
C VAL A 53 5.03 25.50 -17.58
N LYS A 54 5.43 25.62 -18.85
CA LYS A 54 4.66 26.38 -19.86
C LYS A 54 3.38 25.69 -20.28
N GLU A 55 3.36 24.37 -20.22
CA GLU A 55 2.23 23.52 -20.59
C GLU A 55 1.33 23.15 -19.40
N ARG A 56 1.67 23.63 -18.22
CA ARG A 56 0.91 23.36 -16.98
C ARG A 56 -0.55 23.78 -17.12
N GLN A 57 -1.45 22.86 -16.82
CA GLN A 57 -2.91 23.06 -16.77
C GLN A 57 -3.49 22.82 -15.38
N ILE A 58 -2.79 22.09 -14.54
CA ILE A 58 -3.18 21.79 -13.15
C ILE A 58 -2.18 22.48 -12.24
N THR A 59 -2.69 23.30 -11.32
CA THR A 59 -1.85 23.99 -10.34
C THR A 59 -1.38 23.02 -9.24
N LEU A 60 -0.33 23.37 -8.53
CA LEU A 60 0.13 22.63 -7.36
C LEU A 60 -0.99 22.55 -6.30
N GLU A 61 -1.75 23.62 -6.13
CA GLU A 61 -2.86 23.69 -5.18
C GLU A 61 -4.02 22.78 -5.57
N ASP A 62 -4.33 22.65 -6.87
CA ASP A 62 -5.36 21.72 -7.34
C ASP A 62 -5.02 20.26 -6.97
N GLY A 63 -3.78 19.85 -7.22
CA GLY A 63 -3.30 18.53 -6.88
C GLY A 63 -3.29 18.28 -5.37
N LYS A 64 -2.81 19.25 -4.61
CA LYS A 64 -2.77 19.18 -3.15
C LYS A 64 -4.19 19.12 -2.56
N SER A 65 -5.10 19.96 -3.01
CA SER A 65 -6.50 19.97 -2.56
C SER A 65 -7.20 18.65 -2.84
N MET A 66 -6.89 18.02 -3.99
CA MET A 66 -7.41 16.69 -4.32
C MET A 66 -6.89 15.62 -3.35
N ALA A 67 -5.62 15.65 -3.01
CA ALA A 67 -5.04 14.73 -2.05
C ALA A 67 -5.59 14.96 -0.63
N ASP A 68 -5.70 16.19 -0.19
CA ASP A 68 -6.26 16.57 1.12
C ASP A 68 -7.72 16.12 1.27
N LYS A 69 -8.53 16.27 0.21
CA LYS A 69 -9.93 15.81 0.18
C LYS A 69 -10.08 14.33 0.53
N TYR A 70 -9.11 13.50 0.16
CA TYR A 70 -9.13 12.05 0.38
C TYR A 70 -8.15 11.57 1.45
N ASN A 71 -7.48 12.51 2.13
CA ASN A 71 -6.45 12.26 3.14
C ASN A 71 -5.30 11.39 2.61
N LEU A 72 -4.76 11.77 1.44
CA LEU A 72 -3.67 11.08 0.76
C LEU A 72 -2.37 11.90 0.85
N GLN A 73 -1.24 11.22 0.76
CA GLN A 73 0.04 11.89 0.58
C GLN A 73 0.17 12.43 -0.84
N PHE A 74 0.74 13.64 -0.97
CA PHE A 74 0.88 14.33 -2.23
C PHE A 74 2.33 14.68 -2.54
N PHE A 75 2.75 14.40 -3.75
CA PHE A 75 4.01 14.84 -4.31
C PHE A 75 3.81 15.40 -5.72
N GLU A 76 4.64 16.35 -6.09
CA GLU A 76 4.76 16.80 -7.47
C GLU A 76 6.23 16.75 -7.88
N GLY A 77 6.50 16.26 -9.05
CA GLY A 77 7.85 16.08 -9.55
C GLY A 77 7.90 15.79 -11.04
N SER A 78 9.00 15.23 -11.48
CA SER A 78 9.23 14.86 -12.88
C SER A 78 9.96 13.53 -12.98
N ALA A 79 9.33 12.56 -13.62
CA ALA A 79 9.98 11.29 -13.95
C ALA A 79 11.16 11.47 -14.90
N GLN A 80 11.14 12.51 -15.75
CA GLN A 80 12.21 12.80 -16.69
C GLN A 80 13.46 13.35 -16.01
N SER A 81 13.30 14.32 -15.09
CA SER A 81 14.42 14.93 -14.36
C SER A 81 14.81 14.15 -13.09
N GLY A 82 13.92 13.30 -12.59
CA GLY A 82 14.06 12.61 -11.30
C GLY A 82 13.62 13.43 -10.09
N ASP A 83 13.14 14.67 -10.31
CA ASP A 83 12.70 15.54 -9.21
C ASP A 83 11.58 14.91 -8.39
N ASN A 84 11.75 14.83 -7.07
CA ASN A 84 10.85 14.22 -6.08
C ASN A 84 10.45 12.75 -6.31
N VAL A 85 11.02 12.07 -7.29
CA VAL A 85 10.67 10.65 -7.58
C VAL A 85 11.15 9.73 -6.45
N ASN A 86 12.42 9.85 -6.08
CA ASN A 86 12.99 9.02 -5.01
C ASN A 86 12.32 9.29 -3.67
N GLU A 87 12.08 10.54 -3.33
CA GLU A 87 11.42 10.97 -2.09
C GLU A 87 10.01 10.40 -2.00
N CYS A 88 9.26 10.44 -3.08
CA CYS A 88 7.92 9.89 -3.16
C CYS A 88 7.91 8.36 -2.97
N ILE A 89 8.75 7.65 -3.71
CA ILE A 89 8.84 6.18 -3.63
C ILE A 89 9.31 5.73 -2.25
N GLN A 90 10.31 6.39 -1.69
CA GLN A 90 10.81 6.08 -0.36
C GLN A 90 9.72 6.28 0.70
N SER A 91 9.01 7.40 0.67
CA SER A 91 7.91 7.67 1.59
C SER A 91 6.79 6.65 1.47
N LEU A 92 6.45 6.21 0.25
CA LEU A 92 5.45 5.18 0.02
C LEU A 92 5.87 3.82 0.62
N ILE A 93 7.12 3.43 0.41
CA ILE A 93 7.68 2.18 0.97
C ILE A 93 7.65 2.23 2.51
N GLU A 94 8.04 3.34 3.11
CA GLU A 94 8.00 3.54 4.57
C GLU A 94 6.58 3.35 5.11
N LYS A 95 5.58 3.94 4.46
CA LYS A 95 4.16 3.79 4.85
C LYS A 95 3.65 2.35 4.71
N ILE A 96 4.02 1.66 3.65
CA ILE A 96 3.70 0.24 3.47
C ILE A 96 4.32 -0.60 4.60
N MET A 97 5.58 -0.36 4.93
CA MET A 97 6.27 -1.10 5.98
C MET A 97 5.69 -0.84 7.37
N GLU A 98 5.31 0.39 7.67
CA GLU A 98 4.60 0.75 8.91
C GLU A 98 3.28 -0.02 9.02
N THR A 99 2.45 0.01 7.98
CA THR A 99 1.15 -0.67 7.96
C THR A 99 1.31 -2.18 8.16
N LYS A 100 2.30 -2.80 7.51
CA LYS A 100 2.57 -4.24 7.67
C LYS A 100 3.01 -4.61 9.08
N LYS A 101 3.84 -3.82 9.73
CA LYS A 101 4.25 -4.06 11.12
C LYS A 101 3.06 -4.10 12.07
N PHE A 102 2.12 -3.16 11.94
CA PHE A 102 0.91 -3.16 12.76
C PHE A 102 0.07 -4.42 12.56
N LEU A 103 -0.11 -4.86 11.31
CA LEU A 103 -0.87 -6.07 11.00
C LEU A 103 -0.21 -7.34 11.56
N ASP A 104 1.11 -7.43 11.50
CA ASP A 104 1.87 -8.56 12.06
C ASP A 104 1.80 -8.60 13.59
N GLU A 105 1.84 -7.46 14.25
CA GLU A 105 1.70 -7.37 15.71
C GLU A 105 0.30 -7.77 16.16
N GLU A 106 -0.77 -7.33 15.48
CA GLU A 106 -2.14 -7.74 15.75
C GLU A 106 -2.35 -9.25 15.51
N SER A 107 -1.82 -9.77 14.41
CA SER A 107 -1.90 -11.19 14.06
C SER A 107 -1.18 -12.07 15.09
N ASN A 108 0.01 -11.68 15.52
CA ASN A 108 0.76 -12.39 16.56
C ASN A 108 0.06 -12.37 17.92
N THR A 109 -0.63 -11.29 18.26
CA THR A 109 -1.41 -11.20 19.50
C THR A 109 -2.62 -12.13 19.46
N THR A 110 -3.32 -12.20 18.34
CA THR A 110 -4.46 -13.08 18.15
C THR A 110 -4.05 -14.55 18.16
N ILE A 111 -2.97 -14.92 17.47
CA ILE A 111 -2.41 -16.28 17.46
C ILE A 111 -1.97 -16.72 18.86
N LYS A 112 -1.32 -15.84 19.64
CA LYS A 112 -0.95 -16.13 21.03
C LYS A 112 -2.17 -16.40 21.91
N LEU A 113 -3.25 -15.66 21.74
CA LEU A 113 -4.49 -15.87 22.49
C LEU A 113 -5.16 -17.21 22.14
N ASP A 114 -5.15 -17.60 20.89
CA ASP A 114 -5.72 -18.87 20.44
C ASP A 114 -4.86 -20.07 20.90
N LEU A 115 -3.53 -19.95 20.89
CA LEU A 115 -2.61 -20.96 21.43
C LEU A 115 -2.81 -21.15 22.95
N ILE A 116 -2.99 -20.09 23.71
CA ILE A 116 -3.26 -20.17 25.16
C ILE A 116 -4.62 -20.85 25.46
N LYS A 117 -5.59 -20.69 24.58
CA LYS A 117 -6.90 -21.38 24.71
C LYS A 117 -6.83 -22.85 24.32
N SER A 118 -6.00 -23.22 23.35
CA SER A 118 -5.84 -24.63 22.92
C SER A 118 -5.02 -25.46 23.91
N ASP A 119 -4.05 -24.88 24.60
CA ASP A 119 -3.23 -25.60 25.58
C ASP A 119 -3.98 -26.03 26.86
N LYS A 120 -5.14 -25.43 27.14
CA LYS A 120 -6.00 -25.86 28.26
C LYS A 120 -6.88 -27.06 27.97
N ASN A 121 -7.02 -27.46 26.71
CA ASN A 121 -7.90 -28.55 26.31
C ASN A 121 -7.19 -29.80 25.76
N ASN A 122 -5.84 -29.79 25.68
CA ASN A 122 -5.13 -30.92 25.07
C ASN A 122 -3.94 -31.41 25.93
N MET A 123 -4.22 -31.66 27.21
CA MET A 123 -3.28 -32.36 28.09
C MET A 123 -3.65 -33.82 28.23
N GLN A 124 -4.00 -34.47 27.13
CA GLN A 124 -4.03 -35.96 27.02
C GLN A 124 -4.05 -36.37 25.55
N SER A 125 -3.02 -37.13 25.18
CA SER A 125 -2.83 -37.85 23.91
C SER A 125 -2.09 -37.09 22.82
N ASN A 126 -0.78 -37.29 22.75
CA ASN A 126 -0.07 -37.91 21.61
C ASN A 126 1.44 -37.72 21.70
N GLU A 127 2.03 -38.42 22.64
CA GLU A 127 3.40 -38.91 22.44
C GLU A 127 3.31 -40.19 21.62
N LYS A 128 3.32 -40.11 20.31
CA LYS A 128 3.67 -41.17 19.36
C LYS A 128 3.30 -40.70 17.96
N ASP A 129 4.21 -40.03 17.28
CA ASP A 129 4.36 -40.09 15.82
C ASP A 129 5.39 -39.07 15.26
N TYR A 130 6.51 -38.88 15.96
CA TYR A 130 7.60 -38.09 15.41
C TYR A 130 8.91 -38.89 15.23
N SER A 131 8.79 -40.16 14.83
CA SER A 131 9.97 -40.94 14.48
C SER A 131 9.78 -41.85 13.27
N ARG A 132 9.29 -41.28 12.16
CA ARG A 132 9.43 -41.92 10.84
C ARG A 132 9.22 -40.88 9.78
N ASN A 133 10.25 -40.14 9.41
CA ASN A 133 10.56 -39.70 8.05
C ASN A 133 11.74 -38.75 8.02
N ALA A 134 12.87 -39.20 8.55
CA ALA A 134 14.16 -38.65 8.22
C ALA A 134 14.94 -39.69 7.44
N THR A 135 14.48 -39.99 6.25
CA THR A 135 15.28 -40.71 5.26
C THR A 135 14.90 -40.17 3.90
N CYS A 136 15.64 -39.22 3.47
CA CYS A 136 15.87 -38.83 2.09
C CYS A 136 16.97 -37.78 2.14
N CYS A 137 18.02 -37.87 1.50
CA CYS A 137 18.32 -38.26 0.16
C CYS A 137 19.80 -38.30 -0.01
N GLY A 138 20.25 -39.28 -0.68
CA GLY A 138 21.47 -39.17 -1.46
C GLY A 138 21.30 -38.21 -2.59
#